data_bb5a122feebe2ca740d70d3d943cd23e
#
_entry.id   bb5a122feebe2ca740d70d3d943cd23e
#
_cell.length_a   1.000
_cell.length_b   1.000
_cell.length_c   1.000
_cell.angle_alpha   90.00
_cell.angle_beta   90.00
_cell.angle_gamma   90.00
#
_symmetry.space_group_name_H-M   'P 1'
#
loop_
_entity.id
_entity.type
_entity.pdbx_description
1 polymer ?
#
loop_
_entity_poly.entity_id
_entity_poly.type
_entity_poly.pdbx_seq_one_letter_code
_entity_poly.pdbx_strand_id
1 'polypeptide(L)'
;MSATYHRNIIQGTEEWLMLRCGVITASEIKTILTPSGKPANNDKARAYIWQKASERITGFLEPVFETRDMLRGHDDEGFAKHEYSRHFEPVSDCGFITEEFIGGLTIGYSPDGLIGNTGLIECKSRKPKFQIETLLNYQLSKEIPSEYMAQIQ
;
A
#
# COMPACT_ATOMS: atom_id res chain seq x y z
N MET A 1 -14.89 -14.94 3.50
CA MET A 1 -13.50 -14.61 3.14
C MET A 1 -12.86 -14.05 4.40
N SER A 2 -11.64 -14.45 4.71
CA SER A 2 -10.94 -14.07 5.96
C SER A 2 -9.56 -13.57 5.58
N ALA A 3 -9.21 -12.36 6.03
CA ALA A 3 -7.89 -11.81 5.84
C ALA A 3 -6.87 -12.50 6.76
N THR A 4 -5.67 -12.74 6.23
CA THR A 4 -4.53 -13.30 6.98
C THR A 4 -3.54 -12.17 7.29
N TYR A 5 -3.20 -12.01 8.57
CA TYR A 5 -2.28 -10.98 9.06
C TYR A 5 -0.89 -11.58 9.32
N HIS A 6 0.09 -11.21 8.53
CA HIS A 6 1.50 -11.62 8.66
C HIS A 6 2.24 -10.62 9.56
N ARG A 7 1.94 -10.63 10.87
CA ARG A 7 2.45 -9.64 11.84
C ARG A 7 3.95 -9.76 12.11
N ASN A 8 4.51 -10.96 11.98
CA ASN A 8 5.93 -11.21 12.29
C ASN A 8 6.87 -10.92 11.11
N ILE A 9 6.33 -10.58 9.97
CA ILE A 9 7.10 -10.24 8.77
C ILE A 9 7.53 -8.78 8.84
N ILE A 10 8.79 -8.52 8.55
CA ILE A 10 9.34 -7.16 8.50
C ILE A 10 9.31 -6.67 7.05
N GLN A 11 8.71 -5.52 6.82
CA GLN A 11 8.65 -4.90 5.49
C GLN A 11 10.06 -4.60 4.96
N GLY A 12 10.26 -4.79 3.66
CA GLY A 12 11.57 -4.61 3.01
C GLY A 12 12.49 -5.83 3.06
N THR A 13 12.16 -6.88 3.84
CA THR A 13 12.95 -8.13 3.88
C THR A 13 12.66 -9.02 2.67
N GLU A 14 13.55 -9.97 2.39
CA GLU A 14 13.34 -10.97 1.35
C GLU A 14 12.05 -11.78 1.57
N GLU A 15 11.77 -12.15 2.81
CA GLU A 15 10.54 -12.86 3.19
C GLU A 15 9.29 -12.06 2.84
N TRP A 16 9.29 -10.75 3.13
CA TRP A 16 8.20 -9.85 2.75
C TRP A 16 8.06 -9.72 1.24
N LEU A 17 9.18 -9.62 0.50
CA LEU A 17 9.16 -9.60 -0.96
C LEU A 17 8.56 -10.88 -1.53
N MET A 18 8.94 -12.05 -1.00
CA MET A 18 8.39 -13.34 -1.43
C MET A 18 6.90 -13.47 -1.18
N LEU A 19 6.38 -12.96 -0.07
CA LEU A 19 4.92 -12.92 0.17
C LEU A 19 4.17 -12.05 -0.84
N ARG A 20 4.82 -11.05 -1.41
CA ARG A 20 4.24 -10.15 -2.42
C ARG A 20 4.36 -10.69 -3.85
N CYS A 21 5.14 -11.76 -4.05
CA CYS A 21 5.40 -12.33 -5.37
C CYS A 21 4.11 -12.80 -6.04
N GLY A 22 3.78 -12.20 -7.17
CA GLY A 22 2.55 -12.48 -7.93
C GLY A 22 1.24 -12.04 -7.26
N VAL A 23 1.31 -11.27 -6.17
CA VAL A 23 0.15 -10.73 -5.47
C VAL A 23 -0.14 -9.31 -5.97
N ILE A 24 -1.41 -9.02 -6.22
CA ILE A 24 -1.86 -7.65 -6.52
C ILE A 24 -1.93 -6.89 -5.20
N THR A 25 -1.13 -5.83 -5.07
CA THR A 25 -1.07 -5.06 -3.83
C THR A 25 -1.89 -3.78 -3.89
N ALA A 26 -2.39 -3.35 -2.74
CA ALA A 26 -3.23 -2.15 -2.61
C ALA A 26 -2.55 -0.89 -3.16
N SER A 27 -1.24 -0.72 -2.95
CA SER A 27 -0.48 0.42 -3.47
C SER A 27 -0.42 0.47 -5.01
N GLU A 28 -0.55 -0.68 -5.68
CA GLU A 28 -0.46 -0.82 -7.13
C GLU A 28 -1.83 -0.97 -7.81
N ILE A 29 -2.92 -1.12 -7.03
CA ILE A 29 -4.28 -1.34 -7.55
C ILE A 29 -4.71 -0.25 -8.55
N LYS A 30 -4.26 0.98 -8.36
CA LYS A 30 -4.48 2.12 -9.27
C LYS A 30 -3.92 1.91 -10.69
N THR A 31 -3.04 0.92 -10.88
CA THR A 31 -2.50 0.57 -12.21
C THR A 31 -3.53 -0.19 -13.03
N ILE A 32 -4.38 -0.97 -12.38
CA ILE A 32 -5.39 -1.83 -13.04
C ILE A 32 -6.83 -1.36 -12.84
N LEU A 33 -7.06 -0.37 -11.98
CA LEU A 33 -8.36 0.27 -11.80
C LEU A 33 -8.30 1.75 -12.17
N THR A 34 -9.37 2.22 -12.80
CA THR A 34 -9.60 3.66 -13.00
C THR A 34 -10.10 4.31 -11.71
N PRO A 35 -10.05 5.65 -11.57
CA PRO A 35 -10.64 6.35 -10.41
C PRO A 35 -12.13 6.06 -10.18
N SER A 36 -12.85 5.60 -11.21
CA SER A 36 -14.25 5.19 -11.11
C SER A 36 -14.45 3.71 -10.74
N GLY A 37 -13.36 3.00 -10.35
CA GLY A 37 -13.40 1.59 -9.98
C GLY A 37 -13.57 0.60 -11.14
N LYS A 38 -13.48 1.06 -12.39
CA LYS A 38 -13.57 0.19 -13.57
C LYS A 38 -12.19 -0.34 -13.95
N PRO A 39 -12.08 -1.54 -14.56
CA PRO A 39 -10.81 -2.05 -15.08
C PRO A 39 -10.15 -1.07 -16.04
N ALA A 40 -8.88 -0.79 -15.84
CA ALA A 40 -8.08 0.02 -16.75
C ALA A 40 -7.72 -0.81 -18.00
N ASN A 41 -7.92 -0.23 -19.17
CA ASN A 41 -7.59 -0.86 -20.46
C ASN A 41 -6.50 -0.05 -21.18
N ASN A 42 -5.28 -0.16 -20.70
CA ASN A 42 -4.11 0.52 -21.27
C ASN A 42 -2.86 -0.36 -21.16
N ASP A 43 -1.76 0.06 -21.80
CA ASP A 43 -0.52 -0.70 -21.81
C ASP A 43 0.09 -0.89 -20.43
N LYS A 44 -0.03 0.08 -19.54
CA LYS A 44 0.43 -0.02 -18.15
C LYS A 44 -0.29 -1.14 -17.39
N ALA A 45 -1.61 -1.19 -17.49
CA ALA A 45 -2.40 -2.24 -16.84
C ALA A 45 -2.04 -3.63 -17.38
N ARG A 46 -1.89 -3.76 -18.70
CA ARG A 46 -1.47 -5.03 -19.33
C ARG A 46 -0.08 -5.45 -18.88
N ALA A 47 0.89 -4.55 -18.90
CA ALA A 47 2.26 -4.83 -18.46
C ALA A 47 2.31 -5.27 -16.99
N TYR A 48 1.55 -4.62 -16.12
CA TYR A 48 1.46 -4.99 -14.71
C TYR A 48 0.85 -6.41 -14.53
N ILE A 49 -0.21 -6.74 -15.26
CA ILE A 49 -0.82 -8.08 -15.20
C ILE A 49 0.19 -9.14 -15.67
N TRP A 50 0.93 -8.87 -16.75
CA TRP A 50 1.97 -9.80 -17.23
C TRP A 50 3.12 -9.96 -16.25
N GLN A 51 3.53 -8.88 -15.59
CA GLN A 51 4.52 -8.92 -14.52
C GLN A 51 4.04 -9.84 -13.39
N LYS A 52 2.82 -9.65 -12.87
CA LYS A 52 2.28 -10.49 -11.79
C LYS A 52 2.09 -11.96 -12.23
N ALA A 53 1.73 -12.20 -13.46
CA ALA A 53 1.66 -13.56 -14.01
C ALA A 53 3.06 -14.21 -14.09
N SER A 54 4.08 -13.47 -14.54
CA SER A 54 5.46 -13.98 -14.61
C SER A 54 6.01 -14.27 -13.21
N GLU A 55 5.77 -13.40 -12.23
CA GLU A 55 6.15 -13.62 -10.84
C GLU A 55 5.54 -14.93 -10.28
N ARG A 56 4.26 -15.20 -10.58
CA ARG A 56 3.59 -16.46 -10.16
C ARG A 56 4.17 -17.71 -10.82
N ILE A 57 4.57 -17.61 -12.09
CA ILE A 57 5.10 -18.75 -12.84
C ILE A 57 6.56 -19.05 -12.44
N THR A 58 7.35 -18.01 -12.26
CA THR A 58 8.81 -18.14 -12.07
C THR A 58 9.23 -18.10 -10.61
N GLY A 59 8.41 -17.54 -9.72
CA GLY A 59 8.80 -17.23 -8.34
C GLY A 59 9.89 -16.14 -8.25
N PHE A 60 10.13 -15.41 -9.34
CA PHE A 60 11.18 -14.39 -9.42
C PHE A 60 10.59 -13.00 -9.37
N LEU A 61 11.17 -12.16 -8.50
CA LEU A 61 10.89 -10.74 -8.39
C LEU A 61 12.03 -9.94 -9.00
N GLU A 62 11.71 -9.02 -9.89
CA GLU A 62 12.69 -8.08 -10.39
C GLU A 62 13.11 -7.11 -9.26
N PRO A 63 14.44 -6.86 -9.11
CA PRO A 63 14.90 -5.89 -8.11
C PRO A 63 14.34 -4.49 -8.36
N VAL A 64 13.80 -3.89 -7.32
CA VAL A 64 13.31 -2.50 -7.35
C VAL A 64 14.40 -1.60 -6.76
N PHE A 65 14.82 -0.59 -7.50
CA PHE A 65 15.75 0.41 -6.99
C PHE A 65 15.01 1.43 -6.13
N GLU A 66 15.48 1.61 -4.91
CA GLU A 66 14.95 2.65 -4.03
C GLU A 66 15.32 4.04 -4.52
N THR A 67 14.31 4.89 -4.62
CA THR A 67 14.50 6.29 -4.95
C THR A 67 14.68 7.14 -3.68
N ARG A 68 15.24 8.36 -3.82
CA ARG A 68 15.35 9.30 -2.68
C ARG A 68 13.97 9.62 -2.07
N ASP A 69 12.92 9.67 -2.87
CA ASP A 69 11.57 9.92 -2.39
C ASP A 69 11.04 8.73 -1.57
N MET A 70 11.42 7.49 -1.91
CA MET A 70 11.08 6.29 -1.12
C MET A 70 11.82 6.29 0.22
N LEU A 71 13.12 6.56 0.22
CA LEU A 71 13.91 6.65 1.46
C LEU A 71 13.34 7.71 2.40
N ARG A 72 13.06 8.92 1.89
CA ARG A 72 12.38 9.95 2.69
C ARG A 72 11.04 9.47 3.23
N GLY A 73 10.27 8.73 2.41
CA GLY A 73 8.98 8.15 2.82
C GLY A 73 9.13 7.25 4.06
N HIS A 74 10.13 6.38 4.09
CA HIS A 74 10.40 5.50 5.22
C HIS A 74 10.79 6.27 6.48
N ASP A 75 11.64 7.31 6.36
CA ASP A 75 12.03 8.14 7.50
C ASP A 75 10.81 8.89 8.08
N ASP A 76 10.00 9.50 7.22
CA ASP A 76 8.81 10.27 7.61
C ASP A 76 7.71 9.36 8.21
N GLU A 77 7.58 8.11 7.75
CA GLU A 77 6.63 7.13 8.26
C GLU A 77 6.84 6.85 9.75
N GLY A 78 8.09 6.54 10.15
CA GLY A 78 8.43 6.27 11.54
C GLY A 78 8.05 7.45 12.46
N PHE A 79 8.34 8.66 12.01
CA PHE A 79 7.97 9.87 12.74
C PHE A 79 6.45 10.07 12.81
N ALA A 80 5.74 9.88 11.71
CA ALA A 80 4.28 10.03 11.66
C ALA A 80 3.57 9.02 12.57
N LYS A 81 3.99 7.76 12.60
CA LYS A 81 3.46 6.72 13.49
C LYS A 81 3.70 7.06 14.97
N HIS A 82 4.90 7.57 15.28
CA HIS A 82 5.23 8.01 16.63
C HIS A 82 4.32 9.16 17.08
N GLU A 83 4.18 10.20 16.26
CA GLU A 83 3.32 11.37 16.58
C GLU A 83 1.84 10.96 16.68
N TYR A 84 1.36 10.08 15.80
CA TYR A 84 0.00 9.55 15.90
C TYR A 84 -0.21 8.82 17.24
N SER A 85 0.73 7.94 17.61
CA SER A 85 0.64 7.16 18.86
C SER A 85 0.65 8.03 20.11
N ARG A 86 1.31 9.20 20.07
CA ARG A 86 1.34 10.16 21.19
C ARG A 86 0.01 10.88 21.40
N HIS A 87 -0.74 11.08 20.34
CA HIS A 87 -1.94 11.95 20.39
C HIS A 87 -3.25 11.17 20.34
N PHE A 88 -3.22 9.91 19.87
CA PHE A 88 -4.41 9.10 19.66
C PHE A 88 -4.25 7.70 20.27
N GLU A 89 -4.05 6.67 19.47
CA GLU A 89 -3.93 5.30 19.91
C GLU A 89 -2.58 4.67 19.51
N PRO A 90 -2.07 3.71 20.27
CA PRO A 90 -0.83 3.02 19.91
C PRO A 90 -0.91 2.37 18.52
N VAL A 91 0.12 2.57 17.73
CA VAL A 91 0.29 1.90 16.44
C VAL A 91 1.16 0.68 16.61
N SER A 92 0.70 -0.46 16.09
CA SER A 92 1.45 -1.72 16.05
C SER A 92 1.84 -2.07 14.62
N ASP A 93 3.00 -2.72 14.45
CA ASP A 93 3.48 -3.10 13.13
C ASP A 93 2.74 -4.32 12.58
N CYS A 94 2.62 -4.36 11.24
CA CYS A 94 2.16 -5.51 10.49
C CYS A 94 2.87 -5.51 9.14
N GLY A 95 3.59 -6.58 8.83
CA GLY A 95 4.36 -6.64 7.58
C GLY A 95 3.49 -6.74 6.34
N PHE A 96 2.48 -7.61 6.39
CA PHE A 96 1.61 -7.85 5.25
C PHE A 96 0.25 -8.39 5.67
N ILE A 97 -0.77 -8.09 4.91
CA ILE A 97 -2.11 -8.65 5.03
C ILE A 97 -2.48 -9.22 3.67
N THR A 98 -3.00 -10.44 3.64
CA THR A 98 -3.48 -11.07 2.40
C THR A 98 -4.93 -11.49 2.53
N GLU A 99 -5.66 -11.40 1.45
CA GLU A 99 -7.00 -11.96 1.32
C GLU A 99 -7.12 -12.73 0.01
N GLU A 100 -7.63 -13.96 0.12
CA GLU A 100 -7.82 -14.83 -1.02
C GLU A 100 -9.28 -14.81 -1.47
N PHE A 101 -9.47 -14.61 -2.77
CA PHE A 101 -10.78 -14.58 -3.42
C PHE A 101 -11.05 -15.88 -4.19
N ILE A 102 -12.31 -16.11 -4.47
CA ILE A 102 -12.75 -17.25 -5.31
C ILE A 102 -12.01 -17.20 -6.65
N GLY A 103 -11.45 -18.34 -7.05
CA GLY A 103 -10.63 -18.46 -8.27
C GLY A 103 -9.12 -18.30 -8.05
N GLY A 104 -8.66 -18.27 -6.78
CA GLY A 104 -7.24 -18.24 -6.45
C GLY A 104 -6.58 -16.86 -6.64
N LEU A 105 -7.38 -15.81 -6.77
CA LEU A 105 -6.86 -14.44 -6.76
C LEU A 105 -6.53 -14.03 -5.33
N THR A 106 -5.28 -13.66 -5.09
CA THR A 106 -4.84 -13.09 -3.82
C THR A 106 -4.56 -11.60 -4.01
N ILE A 107 -5.13 -10.80 -3.15
CA ILE A 107 -4.74 -9.39 -3.00
C ILE A 107 -3.96 -9.21 -1.70
N GLY A 108 -3.14 -8.19 -1.64
CA GLY A 108 -2.29 -7.95 -0.49
C GLY A 108 -2.18 -6.47 -0.14
N TYR A 109 -1.95 -6.21 1.13
CA TYR A 109 -1.74 -4.87 1.66
C TYR A 109 -0.63 -4.87 2.70
N SER A 110 0.32 -3.95 2.57
CA SER A 110 1.30 -3.65 3.60
C SER A 110 0.89 -2.35 4.27
N PRO A 111 0.20 -2.40 5.41
CA PRO A 111 -0.14 -1.19 6.15
C PRO A 111 1.10 -0.58 6.79
N ASP A 112 1.14 0.73 6.94
CA ASP A 112 2.19 1.37 7.73
C ASP A 112 2.01 1.05 9.22
N GLY A 113 0.81 0.67 9.66
CA GLY A 113 0.55 0.14 10.98
C GLY A 113 -0.92 -0.23 11.22
N LEU A 114 -1.15 -0.91 12.33
CA LEU A 114 -2.48 -1.27 12.84
C LEU A 114 -2.81 -0.48 14.09
N ILE A 115 -4.08 -0.10 14.23
CA ILE A 115 -4.63 0.64 15.37
C ILE A 115 -5.71 -0.20 15.99
N GLY A 116 -5.52 -0.59 17.26
CA GLY A 116 -6.47 -1.47 17.94
C GLY A 116 -6.73 -2.77 17.16
N ASN A 117 -8.01 -3.16 17.09
CA ASN A 117 -8.40 -4.42 16.43
C ASN A 117 -8.91 -4.25 14.99
N THR A 118 -9.27 -3.04 14.60
CA THR A 118 -9.97 -2.77 13.33
C THR A 118 -9.43 -1.59 12.54
N GLY A 119 -8.49 -0.82 13.12
CA GLY A 119 -7.94 0.37 12.49
C GLY A 119 -6.65 0.09 11.73
N LEU A 120 -6.43 0.87 10.70
CA LEU A 120 -5.19 0.92 9.91
C LEU A 120 -4.68 2.35 9.87
N ILE A 121 -3.36 2.52 9.73
CA ILE A 121 -2.74 3.79 9.41
C ILE A 121 -1.96 3.65 8.10
N GLU A 122 -2.06 4.68 7.27
CA GLU A 122 -1.32 4.83 6.02
C GLU A 122 -0.67 6.22 6.00
N CYS A 123 0.64 6.26 6.03
CA CYS A 123 1.43 7.49 6.08
C CYS A 123 1.85 7.90 4.66
N LYS A 124 1.68 9.16 4.31
CA LYS A 124 2.07 9.66 2.99
C LYS A 124 3.02 10.86 3.12
N SER A 125 4.31 10.61 2.87
CA SER A 125 5.30 11.66 2.72
C SER A 125 5.14 12.33 1.37
N ARG A 126 4.72 13.59 1.37
CA ARG A 126 4.52 14.38 0.15
C ARG A 126 5.51 15.56 0.08
N LYS A 127 5.84 15.99 -1.14
CA LYS A 127 6.60 17.23 -1.32
C LYS A 127 5.79 18.41 -0.73
N PRO A 128 6.45 19.43 -0.13
CA PRO A 128 5.77 20.49 0.64
C PRO A 128 4.57 21.13 -0.07
N LYS A 129 4.69 21.43 -1.36
CA LYS A 129 3.60 22.03 -2.14
C LYS A 129 2.34 21.15 -2.19
N PHE A 130 2.51 19.84 -2.35
CA PHE A 130 1.39 18.89 -2.40
C PHE A 130 0.82 18.64 -1.00
N GLN A 131 1.66 18.71 0.02
CA GLN A 131 1.19 18.62 1.41
C GLN A 131 0.29 19.79 1.78
N ILE A 132 0.71 21.02 1.44
CA ILE A 132 -0.11 22.22 1.66
C ILE A 132 -1.44 22.12 0.90
N GLU A 133 -1.41 21.71 -0.37
CA GLU A 133 -2.62 21.48 -1.16
C GLU A 133 -3.56 20.48 -0.49
N THR A 134 -3.03 19.35 -0.01
CA THR A 134 -3.83 18.32 0.70
C THR A 134 -4.48 18.89 1.95
N LEU A 135 -3.74 19.63 2.77
CA LEU A 135 -4.25 20.23 4.01
C LEU A 135 -5.34 21.25 3.73
N LEU A 136 -5.16 22.12 2.72
CA LEU A 136 -6.17 23.10 2.33
C LEU A 136 -7.45 22.43 1.80
N ASN A 137 -7.31 21.46 0.91
CA ASN A 137 -8.44 20.72 0.37
C ASN A 137 -9.20 19.97 1.47
N TYR A 138 -8.48 19.33 2.39
CA TYR A 138 -9.10 18.65 3.52
C TYR A 138 -9.83 19.62 4.45
N GLN A 139 -9.30 20.81 4.70
CA GLN A 139 -10.00 21.83 5.49
C GLN A 139 -11.28 22.31 4.82
N LEU A 140 -11.29 22.45 3.50
CA LEU A 140 -12.41 22.98 2.73
C LEU A 140 -13.50 21.94 2.47
N SER A 141 -13.13 20.74 2.04
CA SER A 141 -14.07 19.73 1.57
C SER A 141 -14.04 18.42 2.35
N LYS A 142 -13.09 18.23 3.28
CA LYS A 142 -12.82 16.95 3.98
C LYS A 142 -12.48 15.80 3.05
N GLU A 143 -12.02 16.10 1.84
CA GLU A 143 -11.66 15.11 0.84
C GLU A 143 -10.22 14.64 1.01
N ILE A 144 -10.03 13.35 0.82
CA ILE A 144 -8.73 12.71 0.69
C ILE A 144 -8.33 12.75 -0.78
N PRO A 145 -7.05 12.94 -1.13
CA PRO A 145 -6.62 12.88 -2.53
C PRO A 145 -7.08 11.59 -3.21
N SER A 146 -7.79 11.72 -4.33
CA SER A 146 -8.43 10.60 -5.04
C SER A 146 -7.44 9.50 -5.47
N GLU A 147 -6.17 9.85 -5.62
CA GLU A 147 -5.08 8.91 -5.95
C GLU A 147 -4.85 7.83 -4.88
N TYR A 148 -5.28 8.06 -3.64
CA TYR A 148 -5.15 7.09 -2.54
C TYR A 148 -6.44 6.31 -2.27
N MET A 149 -7.57 6.73 -2.83
CA MET A 149 -8.87 6.10 -2.53
C MET A 149 -8.90 4.61 -2.86
N ALA A 150 -8.34 4.19 -4.00
CA ALA A 150 -8.31 2.79 -4.37
C ALA A 150 -7.38 1.92 -3.48
N GLN A 151 -6.46 2.55 -2.75
CA GLN A 151 -5.56 1.85 -1.82
C GLN A 151 -6.21 1.59 -0.47
N ILE A 152 -7.10 2.49 -0.02
CA ILE A 152 -7.69 2.47 1.32
C ILE A 152 -9.11 1.89 1.36
N GLN A 153 -9.70 1.58 0.23
CA GLN A 153 -11.00 0.90 0.09
C GLN A 153 -10.85 -0.62 0.05
#